data_43246b737cc0b4ccadc6b270b3e2b743
#
_entry.id   43246b737cc0b4ccadc6b270b3e2b743
#
_cell.length_a   1.000
_cell.length_b   1.000
_cell.length_c   1.000
_cell.angle_alpha   90.00
_cell.angle_beta   90.00
_cell.angle_gamma   90.00
#
_symmetry.space_group_name_H-M   'P 1'
#
loop_
_entity.id
_entity.type
_entity.pdbx_description
1 polymer ?
#
loop_
_entity_poly.entity_id
_entity_poly.type
_entity_poly.pdbx_seq_one_letter_code
_entity_poly.pdbx_strand_id
1 'polypeptide(L)'
;MKAAENDLEFVKLNMTHIEMVDEKKKSLLHYAVLGSAMDVLNYLLDMDINVNLADEHGETALFDCARKGKLDIAKRLLMKFASVNVENRMKELPIHLAAFKGDLDMIKLLIESGSYLNKATQEDKLPVHYAIAGGKQDVIAYLLKESKQHWFMKDIYGNTLLHHAAKTSNVSLMDMLLNQNLDPNALNSHFETPIFNAIRFGTIETVRLLLASDAYLDIHNRRYETPMDTAMIFDKQDILKYLQEYMITPKYERLVQKQALSIAVLNRDHVYLRKLIERETPMKKDRLQKTALDYAKEYNLGLCVNLLRDVEVSSNGN
;
A
#
# COMPACT_ATOMS: atom_id res chain seq x y z
N MET A 1 20.73 -14.32 25.39
CA MET A 1 21.08 -15.60 24.73
C MET A 1 20.46 -16.80 25.43
N LYS A 2 20.74 -17.09 26.70
CA LYS A 2 20.25 -18.29 27.39
C LYS A 2 18.72 -18.46 27.43
N ALA A 3 17.97 -17.38 27.53
CA ALA A 3 16.52 -17.43 27.41
C ALA A 3 16.03 -17.89 26.01
N ALA A 4 16.76 -17.60 24.95
CA ALA A 4 16.48 -18.09 23.62
C ALA A 4 16.85 -19.57 23.40
N GLU A 5 17.79 -20.08 24.19
CA GLU A 5 18.24 -21.48 24.18
C GLU A 5 17.35 -22.41 25.01
N ASN A 6 16.26 -21.88 25.62
CA ASN A 6 15.36 -22.59 26.53
C ASN A 6 16.05 -23.13 27.80
N ASP A 7 17.13 -22.47 28.23
CA ASP A 7 17.88 -22.87 29.45
C ASP A 7 17.16 -22.31 30.69
N LEU A 8 16.13 -23.02 31.11
CA LEU A 8 15.27 -22.63 32.23
C LEU A 8 16.04 -22.58 33.56
N GLU A 9 16.97 -23.51 33.80
CA GLU A 9 17.72 -23.55 35.04
C GLU A 9 18.64 -22.34 35.15
N PHE A 10 19.32 -21.98 34.05
CA PHE A 10 20.11 -20.75 34.00
C PHE A 10 19.25 -19.51 34.30
N VAL A 11 18.07 -19.41 33.68
CA VAL A 11 17.15 -18.28 33.90
C VAL A 11 16.72 -18.21 35.35
N LYS A 12 16.33 -19.32 35.97
CA LYS A 12 15.94 -19.39 37.38
C LYS A 12 17.07 -18.98 38.33
N LEU A 13 18.28 -19.46 38.09
CA LEU A 13 19.43 -19.18 38.96
C LEU A 13 19.89 -17.71 38.91
N ASN A 14 19.61 -17.01 37.79
CA ASN A 14 20.05 -15.63 37.56
C ASN A 14 18.94 -14.60 37.68
N MET A 15 17.80 -14.96 38.24
CA MET A 15 16.58 -14.16 38.29
C MET A 15 16.53 -13.05 39.34
N THR A 16 17.65 -12.55 39.80
CA THR A 16 17.66 -11.38 40.69
C THR A 16 17.07 -10.11 40.02
N HIS A 17 16.95 -10.10 38.69
CA HIS A 17 16.43 -8.99 37.92
C HIS A 17 15.63 -9.48 36.69
N ILE A 18 14.38 -9.90 36.88
CA ILE A 18 13.50 -10.43 35.83
C ILE A 18 13.19 -9.43 34.72
N GLU A 19 13.25 -8.14 35.01
CA GLU A 19 13.04 -7.06 34.04
C GLU A 19 14.35 -6.58 33.37
N MET A 20 15.43 -7.34 33.47
CA MET A 20 16.68 -7.00 32.78
C MET A 20 16.45 -6.89 31.27
N VAL A 21 17.03 -5.85 30.71
CA VAL A 21 17.10 -5.63 29.27
C VAL A 21 18.56 -5.54 28.84
N ASP A 22 18.85 -5.96 27.63
CA ASP A 22 20.17 -5.78 27.01
C ASP A 22 20.38 -4.32 26.51
N GLU A 23 21.51 -4.08 25.85
CA GLU A 23 21.85 -2.77 25.25
C GLU A 23 20.80 -2.29 24.24
N LYS A 24 20.08 -3.21 23.59
CA LYS A 24 18.97 -2.96 22.65
C LYS A 24 17.61 -2.90 23.35
N LYS A 25 17.60 -2.86 24.67
CA LYS A 25 16.40 -2.89 25.51
C LYS A 25 15.54 -4.15 25.32
N LYS A 26 16.07 -5.24 24.75
CA LYS A 26 15.35 -6.51 24.64
C LYS A 26 15.32 -7.22 25.98
N SER A 27 14.11 -7.58 26.42
CA SER A 27 13.88 -8.33 27.66
C SER A 27 14.08 -9.84 27.46
N LEU A 28 14.13 -10.59 28.55
CA LEU A 28 14.13 -12.05 28.51
C LEU A 28 12.96 -12.62 27.72
N LEU A 29 11.80 -11.96 27.77
CA LEU A 29 10.59 -12.36 27.04
C LEU A 29 10.82 -12.28 25.50
N HIS A 30 11.45 -11.21 25.00
CA HIS A 30 11.82 -11.11 23.57
C HIS A 30 12.73 -12.29 23.16
N TYR A 31 13.72 -12.62 23.97
CA TYR A 31 14.61 -13.74 23.67
C TYR A 31 13.92 -15.09 23.74
N ALA A 32 13.05 -15.32 24.73
CA ALA A 32 12.26 -16.54 24.81
C ALA A 32 11.34 -16.70 23.57
N VAL A 33 10.72 -15.60 23.11
CA VAL A 33 9.93 -15.58 21.89
C VAL A 33 10.82 -15.86 20.67
N LEU A 34 11.93 -15.17 20.49
CA LEU A 34 12.84 -15.37 19.35
C LEU A 34 13.33 -16.82 19.26
N GLY A 35 13.70 -17.42 20.38
CA GLY A 35 14.17 -18.81 20.45
C GLY A 35 13.08 -19.87 20.42
N SER A 36 11.79 -19.51 20.51
CA SER A 36 10.68 -20.46 20.77
C SER A 36 10.87 -21.27 22.06
N ALA A 37 11.47 -20.65 23.06
CA ALA A 37 11.88 -21.27 24.33
C ALA A 37 10.65 -21.41 25.25
N MET A 38 9.86 -22.48 25.05
CA MET A 38 8.55 -22.63 25.66
C MET A 38 8.57 -22.76 27.18
N ASP A 39 9.58 -23.46 27.74
CA ASP A 39 9.69 -23.63 29.20
C ASP A 39 10.04 -22.30 29.89
N VAL A 40 11.00 -21.56 29.29
CA VAL A 40 11.36 -20.22 29.76
C VAL A 40 10.22 -19.26 29.57
N LEU A 41 9.53 -19.30 28.41
CA LEU A 41 8.37 -18.45 28.15
C LEU A 41 7.27 -18.65 29.19
N ASN A 42 6.87 -19.90 29.44
CA ASN A 42 5.83 -20.23 30.42
C ASN A 42 6.24 -19.74 31.82
N TYR A 43 7.47 -20.03 32.22
CA TYR A 43 7.99 -19.60 33.50
C TYR A 43 7.96 -18.08 33.67
N LEU A 44 8.38 -17.32 32.63
CA LEU A 44 8.32 -15.86 32.65
C LEU A 44 6.89 -15.35 32.71
N LEU A 45 5.97 -15.95 31.94
CA LEU A 45 4.56 -15.55 31.93
C LEU A 45 3.79 -15.90 33.20
N ASP A 46 4.28 -16.86 34.02
CA ASP A 46 3.73 -17.18 35.35
C ASP A 46 4.23 -16.21 36.44
N MET A 47 5.29 -15.47 36.11
CA MET A 47 5.73 -14.35 36.94
C MET A 47 4.98 -13.07 36.54
N ASP A 48 4.87 -12.12 37.42
CA ASP A 48 4.21 -10.83 37.17
C ASP A 48 5.16 -9.89 36.41
N ILE A 49 5.49 -10.28 35.16
CA ILE A 49 6.36 -9.49 34.28
C ILE A 49 5.56 -8.54 33.41
N ASN A 50 6.18 -7.42 33.03
CA ASN A 50 5.61 -6.53 32.02
C ASN A 50 5.74 -7.14 30.62
N VAL A 51 4.67 -7.79 30.12
CA VAL A 51 4.60 -8.41 28.78
C VAL A 51 4.65 -7.37 27.65
N ASN A 52 4.44 -6.09 27.96
CA ASN A 52 4.44 -4.97 27.02
C ASN A 52 5.75 -4.17 27.03
N LEU A 53 6.80 -4.71 27.65
CA LEU A 53 8.10 -4.06 27.62
C LEU A 53 8.59 -3.98 26.17
N ALA A 54 9.00 -2.76 25.76
CA ALA A 54 9.42 -2.49 24.38
C ALA A 54 10.95 -2.38 24.29
N ASP A 55 11.49 -2.88 23.20
CA ASP A 55 12.90 -2.76 22.85
C ASP A 55 13.29 -1.35 22.36
N GLU A 56 14.53 -1.16 21.90
CA GLU A 56 15.01 0.14 21.39
C GLU A 56 14.25 0.64 20.17
N HIS A 57 13.55 -0.22 19.43
CA HIS A 57 12.70 0.14 18.29
C HIS A 57 11.25 0.43 18.69
N GLY A 58 10.90 0.29 19.95
CA GLY A 58 9.53 0.38 20.46
C GLY A 58 8.72 -0.91 20.24
N GLU A 59 9.38 -2.02 19.91
CA GLU A 59 8.74 -3.29 19.63
C GLU A 59 8.62 -4.15 20.89
N THR A 60 7.43 -4.69 21.14
CA THR A 60 7.19 -5.67 22.18
C THR A 60 7.43 -7.10 21.68
N ALA A 61 7.47 -8.08 22.55
CA ALA A 61 7.59 -9.49 22.18
C ALA A 61 6.48 -9.96 21.19
N LEU A 62 5.32 -9.30 21.17
CA LEU A 62 4.25 -9.59 20.21
C LEU A 62 4.63 -9.21 18.77
N PHE A 63 5.47 -8.18 18.56
CA PHE A 63 6.02 -7.87 17.24
C PHE A 63 6.90 -9.01 16.72
N ASP A 64 7.73 -9.61 17.59
CA ASP A 64 8.53 -10.76 17.20
C ASP A 64 7.67 -11.98 16.85
N CYS A 65 6.55 -12.19 17.56
CA CYS A 65 5.57 -13.21 17.21
C CYS A 65 4.96 -12.98 15.82
N ALA A 66 4.52 -11.76 15.53
CA ALA A 66 3.91 -11.39 14.25
C ALA A 66 4.91 -11.53 13.09
N ARG A 67 6.15 -11.05 13.28
CA ARG A 67 7.23 -11.13 12.29
C ARG A 67 7.64 -12.56 11.98
N LYS A 68 7.66 -13.44 13.00
CA LYS A 68 8.12 -14.82 12.86
C LYS A 68 7.00 -15.83 12.64
N GLY A 69 5.72 -15.44 12.83
CA GLY A 69 4.56 -16.32 12.72
C GLY A 69 4.43 -17.30 13.89
N LYS A 70 4.71 -16.85 15.09
CA LYS A 70 4.66 -17.68 16.29
C LYS A 70 3.28 -17.56 16.94
N LEU A 71 2.27 -18.16 16.28
CA LEU A 71 0.87 -18.02 16.65
C LEU A 71 0.57 -18.50 18.07
N ASP A 72 1.10 -19.66 18.48
CA ASP A 72 0.82 -20.22 19.82
C ASP A 72 1.44 -19.38 20.92
N ILE A 73 2.61 -18.79 20.68
CA ILE A 73 3.24 -17.87 21.62
C ILE A 73 2.44 -16.58 21.68
N ALA A 74 1.98 -16.04 20.54
CA ALA A 74 1.15 -14.85 20.51
C ALA A 74 -0.14 -15.04 21.32
N LYS A 75 -0.82 -16.19 21.18
CA LYS A 75 -2.01 -16.53 22.01
C LYS A 75 -1.70 -16.48 23.50
N ARG A 76 -0.55 -17.04 23.92
CA ARG A 76 -0.14 -17.01 25.35
C ARG A 76 0.16 -15.58 25.84
N LEU A 77 0.84 -14.78 25.03
CA LEU A 77 1.08 -13.37 25.36
C LEU A 77 -0.22 -12.58 25.50
N LEU A 78 -1.18 -12.81 24.60
CA LEU A 78 -2.50 -12.15 24.64
C LEU A 78 -3.32 -12.57 25.85
N MET A 79 -3.26 -13.85 26.28
CA MET A 79 -3.86 -14.32 27.53
C MET A 79 -3.27 -13.62 28.78
N LYS A 80 -2.06 -13.10 28.68
CA LYS A 80 -1.39 -12.32 29.74
C LYS A 80 -1.44 -10.81 29.45
N PHE A 81 -2.45 -10.36 28.70
CA PHE A 81 -2.77 -8.96 28.40
C PHE A 81 -1.70 -8.22 27.59
N ALA A 82 -0.98 -8.92 26.70
CA ALA A 82 -0.14 -8.25 25.73
C ALA A 82 -0.99 -7.33 24.84
N SER A 83 -0.60 -6.06 24.73
CA SER A 83 -1.32 -5.08 23.93
C SER A 83 -1.02 -5.28 22.43
N VAL A 84 -2.06 -5.40 21.62
CA VAL A 84 -1.97 -5.51 20.17
C VAL A 84 -1.77 -4.16 19.47
N ASN A 85 -1.91 -3.05 20.21
CA ASN A 85 -1.89 -1.69 19.67
C ASN A 85 -0.71 -0.83 20.16
N VAL A 86 0.36 -1.47 20.66
CA VAL A 86 1.62 -0.78 20.91
C VAL A 86 2.21 -0.37 19.58
N GLU A 87 2.60 0.89 19.44
CA GLU A 87 3.27 1.44 18.24
C GLU A 87 4.78 1.35 18.41
N ASN A 88 5.47 0.82 17.40
CA ASN A 88 6.91 0.96 17.31
C ASN A 88 7.32 2.37 16.86
N ARG A 89 8.64 2.66 16.71
CA ARG A 89 9.14 3.96 16.28
C ARG A 89 8.64 4.41 14.91
N MET A 90 8.25 3.47 14.03
CA MET A 90 7.67 3.75 12.71
C MET A 90 6.15 3.89 12.74
N LYS A 91 5.53 3.89 13.95
CA LYS A 91 4.09 3.80 14.20
C LYS A 91 3.44 2.54 13.61
N GLU A 92 4.23 1.49 13.41
CA GLU A 92 3.70 0.18 13.05
C GLU A 92 3.08 -0.50 14.27
N LEU A 93 2.06 -1.33 14.03
CA LEU A 93 1.50 -2.30 14.97
C LEU A 93 1.95 -3.71 14.58
N PRO A 94 1.88 -4.71 15.47
CA PRO A 94 2.18 -6.11 15.13
C PRO A 94 1.46 -6.61 13.88
N ILE A 95 0.22 -6.15 13.63
CA ILE A 95 -0.58 -6.55 12.48
C ILE A 95 0.04 -6.13 11.13
N HIS A 96 0.81 -5.04 11.07
CA HIS A 96 1.52 -4.64 9.85
C HIS A 96 2.56 -5.69 9.46
N LEU A 97 3.30 -6.21 10.46
CA LEU A 97 4.31 -7.24 10.22
C LEU A 97 3.71 -8.60 9.89
N ALA A 98 2.59 -8.96 10.54
CA ALA A 98 1.82 -10.14 10.21
C ALA A 98 1.29 -10.08 8.76
N ALA A 99 0.83 -8.90 8.34
CA ALA A 99 0.34 -8.66 6.97
C ALA A 99 1.46 -8.80 5.93
N PHE A 100 2.64 -8.24 6.18
CA PHE A 100 3.82 -8.40 5.31
C PHE A 100 4.24 -9.86 5.19
N LYS A 101 4.25 -10.58 6.31
CA LYS A 101 4.55 -12.01 6.35
C LYS A 101 3.51 -12.85 5.60
N GLY A 102 2.25 -12.45 5.63
CA GLY A 102 1.14 -13.18 5.05
C GLY A 102 0.57 -14.25 5.99
N ASP A 103 0.65 -14.01 7.27
CA ASP A 103 0.14 -14.92 8.30
C ASP A 103 -1.32 -14.58 8.63
N LEU A 104 -2.24 -15.19 7.88
CA LEU A 104 -3.67 -14.92 7.99
C LEU A 104 -4.24 -15.28 9.38
N ASP A 105 -3.74 -16.36 10.00
CA ASP A 105 -4.20 -16.78 11.32
C ASP A 105 -3.73 -15.80 12.40
N MET A 106 -2.50 -15.31 12.29
CA MET A 106 -2.00 -14.27 13.17
C MET A 106 -2.80 -12.97 13.01
N ILE A 107 -3.14 -12.59 11.78
CA ILE A 107 -3.95 -11.39 11.51
C ILE A 107 -5.33 -11.52 12.15
N LYS A 108 -6.01 -12.66 11.97
CA LYS A 108 -7.32 -12.93 12.58
C LYS A 108 -7.23 -12.84 14.11
N LEU A 109 -6.23 -13.48 14.70
CA LEU A 109 -5.99 -13.42 16.13
C LEU A 109 -5.81 -11.99 16.64
N LEU A 110 -5.01 -11.18 15.94
CA LEU A 110 -4.78 -9.79 16.31
C LEU A 110 -6.05 -8.94 16.19
N ILE A 111 -6.85 -9.14 15.14
CA ILE A 111 -8.14 -8.44 14.93
C ILE A 111 -9.13 -8.83 16.02
N GLU A 112 -9.29 -10.12 16.33
CA GLU A 112 -10.14 -10.62 17.40
C GLU A 112 -9.71 -10.08 18.78
N SER A 113 -8.42 -9.80 18.94
CA SER A 113 -7.86 -9.17 20.14
C SER A 113 -7.93 -7.63 20.12
N GLY A 114 -8.60 -7.02 19.15
CA GLY A 114 -8.84 -5.58 19.08
C GLY A 114 -7.76 -4.76 18.39
N SER A 115 -6.97 -5.34 17.48
CA SER A 115 -6.00 -4.59 16.69
C SER A 115 -6.66 -3.65 15.70
N TYR A 116 -6.15 -2.42 15.60
CA TYR A 116 -6.66 -1.39 14.68
C TYR A 116 -6.23 -1.64 13.24
N LEU A 117 -7.20 -1.89 12.36
CA LEU A 117 -6.95 -2.04 10.90
C LEU A 117 -6.69 -0.71 10.18
N ASN A 118 -7.20 0.38 10.74
CA ASN A 118 -7.11 1.72 10.16
C ASN A 118 -5.96 2.56 10.73
N LYS A 119 -5.11 1.95 11.56
CA LYS A 119 -3.93 2.64 12.08
C LYS A 119 -2.87 2.72 11.00
N ALA A 120 -2.53 3.95 10.62
CA ALA A 120 -1.48 4.22 9.65
C ALA A 120 -0.11 4.36 10.32
N THR A 121 0.93 3.92 9.62
CA THR A 121 2.33 4.13 10.01
C THR A 121 2.77 5.58 9.79
N GLN A 122 4.05 5.92 10.02
CA GLN A 122 4.61 7.24 9.69
C GLN A 122 4.53 7.58 8.20
N GLU A 123 4.45 6.57 7.34
CA GLU A 123 4.31 6.75 5.89
C GLU A 123 2.84 6.63 5.42
N ASP A 124 1.87 6.80 6.32
CA ASP A 124 0.44 6.63 6.08
C ASP A 124 0.07 5.26 5.46
N LYS A 125 0.89 4.24 5.70
CA LYS A 125 0.65 2.89 5.23
C LYS A 125 -0.20 2.10 6.22
N LEU A 126 -1.23 1.45 5.73
CA LEU A 126 -2.08 0.51 6.44
C LEU A 126 -1.54 -0.92 6.34
N PRO A 127 -2.01 -1.88 7.16
CA PRO A 127 -1.63 -3.30 7.04
C PRO A 127 -1.79 -3.88 5.63
N VAL A 128 -2.80 -3.45 4.86
CA VAL A 128 -2.97 -3.89 3.47
C VAL A 128 -1.82 -3.50 2.54
N HIS A 129 -1.19 -2.34 2.74
CA HIS A 129 -0.01 -1.94 1.97
C HIS A 129 1.18 -2.87 2.23
N TYR A 130 1.32 -3.33 3.48
CA TYR A 130 2.32 -4.33 3.87
C TYR A 130 2.05 -5.69 3.24
N ALA A 131 0.79 -6.13 3.22
CA ALA A 131 0.40 -7.36 2.54
C ALA A 131 0.69 -7.30 1.03
N ILE A 132 0.44 -6.16 0.38
CA ILE A 132 0.77 -5.94 -1.03
C ILE A 132 2.29 -6.02 -1.25
N ALA A 133 3.08 -5.34 -0.43
CA ALA A 133 4.54 -5.40 -0.50
C ALA A 133 5.09 -6.82 -0.28
N GLY A 134 4.43 -7.61 0.57
CA GLY A 134 4.73 -9.02 0.79
C GLY A 134 4.18 -9.98 -0.29
N GLY A 135 3.36 -9.49 -1.23
CA GLY A 135 2.72 -10.32 -2.27
C GLY A 135 1.68 -11.31 -1.74
N LYS A 136 1.02 -11.01 -0.62
CA LYS A 136 0.16 -11.94 0.15
C LYS A 136 -1.30 -11.81 -0.21
N GLN A 137 -1.70 -12.46 -1.31
CA GLN A 137 -3.01 -12.28 -1.94
C GLN A 137 -4.19 -12.62 -1.01
N ASP A 138 -4.10 -13.71 -0.26
CA ASP A 138 -5.17 -14.12 0.66
C ASP A 138 -5.37 -13.11 1.80
N VAL A 139 -4.26 -12.59 2.33
CA VAL A 139 -4.28 -11.54 3.35
C VAL A 139 -4.83 -10.24 2.80
N ILE A 140 -4.44 -9.86 1.58
CA ILE A 140 -4.95 -8.66 0.92
C ILE A 140 -6.46 -8.77 0.76
N ALA A 141 -6.96 -9.88 0.21
CA ALA A 141 -8.38 -10.11 0.02
C ALA A 141 -9.15 -10.05 1.34
N TYR A 142 -8.59 -10.65 2.40
CA TYR A 142 -9.18 -10.62 3.74
C TYR A 142 -9.24 -9.20 4.31
N LEU A 143 -8.13 -8.47 4.33
CA LEU A 143 -8.07 -7.11 4.88
C LEU A 143 -8.97 -6.12 4.13
N LEU A 144 -9.07 -6.25 2.80
CA LEU A 144 -9.94 -5.41 1.99
C LEU A 144 -11.43 -5.75 2.18
N LYS A 145 -11.76 -6.99 2.52
CA LYS A 145 -13.12 -7.39 2.90
C LYS A 145 -13.51 -6.81 4.24
N GLU A 146 -12.60 -6.82 5.22
CA GLU A 146 -12.84 -6.30 6.57
C GLU A 146 -13.04 -4.78 6.58
N SER A 147 -12.42 -4.06 5.64
CA SER A 147 -12.58 -2.59 5.55
C SER A 147 -12.58 -2.08 4.12
N LYS A 148 -13.79 -1.73 3.63
CA LYS A 148 -13.96 -1.13 2.29
C LYS A 148 -13.28 0.23 2.13
N GLN A 149 -13.06 0.97 3.21
CA GLN A 149 -12.40 2.28 3.17
C GLN A 149 -10.94 2.17 2.73
N HIS A 150 -10.29 1.05 2.99
CA HIS A 150 -8.87 0.83 2.68
C HIS A 150 -8.59 0.79 1.17
N TRP A 151 -9.59 0.54 0.32
CA TRP A 151 -9.43 0.53 -1.13
C TRP A 151 -8.93 1.86 -1.69
N PHE A 152 -9.30 2.98 -1.07
CA PHE A 152 -9.07 4.33 -1.57
C PHE A 152 -7.99 5.11 -0.80
N MET A 153 -7.38 4.47 0.19
CA MET A 153 -6.33 5.12 0.99
C MET A 153 -5.06 5.31 0.17
N LYS A 154 -4.42 6.45 0.39
CA LYS A 154 -3.13 6.80 -0.21
C LYS A 154 -2.07 6.88 0.90
N ASP A 155 -0.83 6.49 0.60
CA ASP A 155 0.30 6.73 1.49
C ASP A 155 0.73 8.21 1.47
N ILE A 156 1.73 8.60 2.28
CA ILE A 156 2.24 9.99 2.36
C ILE A 156 2.76 10.53 1.02
N TYR A 157 3.10 9.63 0.09
CA TYR A 157 3.54 9.99 -1.25
C TYR A 157 2.37 10.06 -2.25
N GLY A 158 1.13 9.89 -1.77
CA GLY A 158 -0.07 9.86 -2.60
C GLY A 158 -0.24 8.56 -3.39
N ASN A 159 0.56 7.52 -3.14
CA ASN A 159 0.41 6.25 -3.84
C ASN A 159 -0.85 5.52 -3.40
N THR A 160 -1.64 5.08 -4.35
CA THR A 160 -2.80 4.19 -4.15
C THR A 160 -2.35 2.73 -4.08
N LEU A 161 -3.27 1.82 -3.75
CA LEU A 161 -3.01 0.38 -3.79
C LEU A 161 -2.53 -0.10 -5.17
N LEU A 162 -3.03 0.51 -6.26
CA LEU A 162 -2.56 0.20 -7.63
C LEU A 162 -1.10 0.61 -7.85
N HIS A 163 -0.65 1.74 -7.28
CA HIS A 163 0.75 2.13 -7.35
C HIS A 163 1.66 1.11 -6.63
N HIS A 164 1.22 0.61 -5.48
CA HIS A 164 1.95 -0.41 -4.74
C HIS A 164 1.95 -1.76 -5.45
N ALA A 165 0.79 -2.21 -5.95
CA ALA A 165 0.67 -3.46 -6.70
C ALA A 165 1.49 -3.43 -7.99
N ALA A 166 1.53 -2.29 -8.68
CA ALA A 166 2.30 -2.10 -9.91
C ALA A 166 3.82 -2.28 -9.75
N LYS A 167 4.34 -2.15 -8.52
CA LYS A 167 5.76 -2.45 -8.18
C LYS A 167 6.03 -3.94 -8.07
N THR A 168 4.99 -4.75 -7.97
CA THR A 168 5.12 -6.20 -7.82
C THR A 168 4.94 -6.89 -9.18
N SER A 169 5.46 -8.10 -9.31
CA SER A 169 5.21 -8.94 -10.49
C SER A 169 3.92 -9.75 -10.36
N ASN A 170 3.05 -9.40 -9.39
CA ASN A 170 1.83 -10.16 -9.09
C ASN A 170 0.67 -9.72 -9.98
N VAL A 171 0.56 -10.37 -11.13
CA VAL A 171 -0.47 -10.12 -12.15
C VAL A 171 -1.89 -10.34 -11.60
N SER A 172 -2.08 -11.42 -10.82
CA SER A 172 -3.38 -11.73 -10.20
C SER A 172 -3.84 -10.68 -9.20
N LEU A 173 -2.90 -10.11 -8.42
CA LEU A 173 -3.19 -9.01 -7.52
C LEU A 173 -3.62 -7.76 -8.28
N MET A 174 -2.88 -7.41 -9.35
CA MET A 174 -3.20 -6.26 -10.18
C MET A 174 -4.60 -6.40 -10.79
N ASP A 175 -4.90 -7.57 -11.36
CA ASP A 175 -6.23 -7.86 -11.93
C ASP A 175 -7.34 -7.76 -10.87
N MET A 176 -7.13 -8.35 -9.70
CA MET A 176 -8.07 -8.25 -8.58
C MET A 176 -8.37 -6.79 -8.20
N LEU A 177 -7.35 -5.95 -8.10
CA LEU A 177 -7.51 -4.53 -7.72
C LEU A 177 -8.20 -3.72 -8.82
N LEU A 178 -7.86 -3.96 -10.09
CA LEU A 178 -8.49 -3.29 -11.23
C LEU A 178 -9.98 -3.66 -11.39
N ASN A 179 -10.36 -4.88 -11.04
CA ASN A 179 -11.75 -5.35 -11.04
C ASN A 179 -12.59 -4.72 -9.92
N GLN A 180 -11.97 -4.08 -8.92
CA GLN A 180 -12.66 -3.28 -7.90
C GLN A 180 -12.84 -1.81 -8.28
N ASN A 181 -12.67 -1.47 -9.55
CA ASN A 181 -12.82 -0.10 -10.07
C ASN A 181 -11.86 0.92 -9.43
N LEU A 182 -10.66 0.51 -9.03
CA LEU A 182 -9.61 1.45 -8.66
C LEU A 182 -9.13 2.22 -9.89
N ASP A 183 -8.78 3.49 -9.67
CA ASP A 183 -8.42 4.41 -10.75
C ASP A 183 -7.01 4.13 -11.28
N PRO A 184 -6.85 3.60 -12.52
CA PRO A 184 -5.54 3.34 -13.12
C PRO A 184 -4.79 4.63 -13.47
N ASN A 185 -5.49 5.78 -13.44
CA ASN A 185 -4.95 7.10 -13.77
C ASN A 185 -4.80 7.99 -12.52
N ALA A 186 -4.97 7.42 -11.32
CA ALA A 186 -4.73 8.14 -10.08
C ALA A 186 -3.30 8.66 -10.02
N LEU A 187 -3.14 9.95 -9.67
CA LEU A 187 -1.83 10.58 -9.52
C LEU A 187 -1.33 10.49 -8.09
N ASN A 188 -0.04 10.16 -7.95
CA ASN A 188 0.69 10.34 -6.70
C ASN A 188 1.29 11.75 -6.59
N SER A 189 2.06 12.03 -5.53
CA SER A 189 2.68 13.33 -5.32
C SER A 189 3.78 13.69 -6.34
N HIS A 190 4.27 12.72 -7.12
CA HIS A 190 5.21 12.95 -8.24
C HIS A 190 4.48 13.14 -9.58
N PHE A 191 3.14 13.18 -9.57
CA PHE A 191 2.28 13.21 -10.76
C PHE A 191 2.41 11.96 -11.63
N GLU A 192 2.78 10.85 -11.02
CA GLU A 192 2.87 9.57 -11.67
C GLU A 192 1.60 8.77 -11.46
N THR A 193 1.14 8.09 -12.50
CA THR A 193 0.09 7.08 -12.44
C THR A 193 0.71 5.70 -12.16
N PRO A 194 -0.07 4.68 -11.76
CA PRO A 194 0.45 3.34 -11.49
C PRO A 194 1.31 2.73 -12.60
N ILE A 195 1.06 3.12 -13.86
CA ILE A 195 1.82 2.58 -15.00
C ILE A 195 3.32 2.94 -14.96
N PHE A 196 3.70 4.09 -14.38
CA PHE A 196 5.12 4.43 -14.19
C PHE A 196 5.82 3.40 -13.29
N ASN A 197 5.15 2.96 -12.22
CA ASN A 197 5.70 1.92 -11.35
C ASN A 197 5.71 0.54 -12.03
N ALA A 198 4.69 0.20 -12.80
CA ALA A 198 4.65 -1.04 -13.57
C ALA A 198 5.82 -1.12 -14.57
N ILE A 199 6.17 -0.02 -15.22
CA ILE A 199 7.30 0.04 -16.16
C ILE A 199 8.64 -0.09 -15.43
N ARG A 200 8.82 0.60 -14.30
CA ARG A 200 10.10 0.56 -13.55
C ARG A 200 10.37 -0.79 -12.90
N PHE A 201 9.36 -1.35 -12.25
CA PHE A 201 9.52 -2.44 -11.28
C PHE A 201 8.67 -3.67 -11.58
N GLY A 202 7.59 -3.52 -12.36
CA GLY A 202 6.67 -4.59 -12.69
C GLY A 202 7.10 -5.40 -13.92
N THR A 203 6.12 -6.04 -14.55
CA THR A 203 6.28 -6.85 -15.75
C THR A 203 5.47 -6.28 -16.91
N ILE A 204 5.71 -6.75 -18.11
CA ILE A 204 4.92 -6.37 -19.28
C ILE A 204 3.44 -6.74 -19.11
N GLU A 205 3.13 -7.83 -18.37
CA GLU A 205 1.77 -8.26 -18.09
C GLU A 205 1.04 -7.25 -17.19
N THR A 206 1.72 -6.69 -16.16
CA THR A 206 1.12 -5.64 -15.33
C THR A 206 0.86 -4.36 -16.11
N VAL A 207 1.76 -4.00 -17.05
CA VAL A 207 1.56 -2.89 -17.99
C VAL A 207 0.34 -3.15 -18.89
N ARG A 208 0.23 -4.37 -19.45
CA ARG A 208 -0.92 -4.77 -20.28
C ARG A 208 -2.26 -4.65 -19.55
N LEU A 209 -2.32 -5.09 -18.30
CA LEU A 209 -3.54 -4.98 -17.49
C LEU A 209 -3.95 -3.53 -17.25
N LEU A 210 -2.98 -2.65 -16.93
CA LEU A 210 -3.26 -1.23 -16.77
C LEU A 210 -3.79 -0.59 -18.07
N LEU A 211 -3.17 -0.91 -19.22
CA LEU A 211 -3.63 -0.40 -20.51
C LEU A 211 -4.99 -0.99 -20.93
N ALA A 212 -5.26 -2.26 -20.58
CA ALA A 212 -6.59 -2.85 -20.77
C ALA A 212 -7.66 -2.17 -19.93
N SER A 213 -7.24 -1.53 -18.83
CA SER A 213 -8.06 -0.76 -17.90
C SER A 213 -8.05 0.75 -18.18
N ASP A 214 -7.73 1.15 -19.40
CA ASP A 214 -7.74 2.54 -19.86
C ASP A 214 -6.72 3.46 -19.17
N ALA A 215 -5.55 2.93 -18.79
CA ALA A 215 -4.44 3.76 -18.34
C ALA A 215 -3.93 4.66 -19.49
N TYR A 216 -3.68 5.95 -19.17
CA TYR A 216 -3.20 6.92 -20.13
C TYR A 216 -1.67 6.91 -20.24
N LEU A 217 -1.16 6.97 -21.47
CA LEU A 217 0.28 7.06 -21.77
C LEU A 217 0.76 8.50 -21.98
N ASP A 218 -0.17 9.43 -22.16
CA ASP A 218 0.12 10.86 -22.43
C ASP A 218 0.12 11.69 -21.13
N ILE A 219 0.38 11.06 -19.97
CA ILE A 219 0.51 11.74 -18.68
C ILE A 219 1.99 12.02 -18.41
N HIS A 220 2.29 13.24 -17.96
CA HIS A 220 3.62 13.66 -17.57
C HIS A 220 3.79 13.68 -16.06
N ASN A 221 4.92 13.15 -15.58
CA ASN A 221 5.32 13.28 -14.19
C ASN A 221 5.88 14.70 -13.89
N ARG A 222 6.38 14.95 -12.67
CA ARG A 222 6.97 16.25 -12.29
C ARG A 222 8.21 16.65 -13.10
N ARG A 223 8.86 15.70 -13.79
CA ARG A 223 10.03 15.93 -14.66
C ARG A 223 9.64 16.08 -16.13
N TYR A 224 8.34 16.14 -16.41
CA TYR A 224 7.79 16.13 -17.78
C TYR A 224 8.11 14.84 -18.56
N GLU A 225 8.40 13.74 -17.87
CA GLU A 225 8.61 12.43 -18.45
C GLU A 225 7.27 11.71 -18.60
N THR A 226 7.07 11.06 -19.74
CA THR A 226 5.92 10.17 -19.99
C THR A 226 6.24 8.73 -19.55
N PRO A 227 5.24 7.83 -19.49
CA PRO A 227 5.49 6.40 -19.35
C PRO A 227 6.48 5.84 -20.38
N MET A 228 6.44 6.33 -21.63
CA MET A 228 7.39 5.91 -22.67
C MET A 228 8.83 6.37 -22.36
N ASP A 229 9.02 7.62 -21.94
CA ASP A 229 10.33 8.12 -21.50
C ASP A 229 10.84 7.30 -20.32
N THR A 230 9.96 6.92 -19.40
CA THR A 230 10.32 6.04 -18.28
C THR A 230 10.83 4.68 -18.78
N ALA A 231 10.18 4.08 -19.79
CA ALA A 231 10.64 2.81 -20.37
C ALA A 231 12.03 2.94 -21.01
N MET A 232 12.30 4.05 -21.67
CA MET A 232 13.63 4.36 -22.24
C MET A 232 14.69 4.57 -21.16
N ILE A 233 14.39 5.38 -20.13
CA ILE A 233 15.32 5.70 -19.03
C ILE A 233 15.71 4.44 -18.24
N PHE A 234 14.78 3.50 -18.04
CA PHE A 234 15.01 2.26 -17.30
C PHE A 234 15.37 1.06 -18.17
N ASP A 235 15.69 1.30 -19.45
CA ASP A 235 16.09 0.28 -20.44
C ASP A 235 15.11 -0.91 -20.52
N LYS A 236 13.82 -0.63 -20.52
CA LYS A 236 12.76 -1.63 -20.60
C LYS A 236 12.34 -1.86 -22.06
N GLN A 237 13.24 -2.45 -22.85
CA GLN A 237 13.09 -2.56 -24.30
C GLN A 237 11.80 -3.29 -24.74
N ASP A 238 11.44 -4.41 -24.06
CA ASP A 238 10.23 -5.16 -24.39
C ASP A 238 8.96 -4.35 -24.11
N ILE A 239 8.95 -3.62 -22.97
CA ILE A 239 7.85 -2.74 -22.61
C ILE A 239 7.79 -1.56 -23.58
N LEU A 240 8.93 -0.94 -23.89
CA LEU A 240 9.01 0.20 -24.83
C LEU A 240 8.41 -0.17 -26.19
N LYS A 241 8.83 -1.31 -26.76
CA LYS A 241 8.30 -1.81 -28.01
C LYS A 241 6.78 -2.01 -27.94
N TYR A 242 6.31 -2.65 -26.87
CA TYR A 242 4.88 -2.86 -26.68
C TYR A 242 4.11 -1.53 -26.55
N LEU A 243 4.62 -0.53 -25.84
CA LEU A 243 3.99 0.78 -25.73
C LEU A 243 3.90 1.48 -27.08
N GLN A 244 4.97 1.44 -27.90
CA GLN A 244 4.98 2.01 -29.23
C GLN A 244 3.90 1.38 -30.13
N GLU A 245 3.80 0.04 -30.11
CA GLU A 245 2.77 -0.69 -30.85
C GLU A 245 1.36 -0.37 -30.35
N TYR A 246 1.18 -0.22 -29.03
CA TYR A 246 -0.13 0.07 -28.42
C TYR A 246 -0.62 1.48 -28.74
N MET A 247 0.25 2.49 -28.73
CA MET A 247 -0.12 3.89 -28.96
C MET A 247 -0.70 4.15 -30.34
N ILE A 248 -0.29 3.37 -31.35
CA ILE A 248 -0.81 3.50 -32.72
C ILE A 248 -2.07 2.67 -32.96
N THR A 249 -2.62 1.99 -31.94
CA THR A 249 -3.85 1.23 -32.09
C THR A 249 -5.08 2.14 -32.18
N PRO A 250 -6.08 1.80 -33.02
CA PRO A 250 -7.34 2.58 -33.05
C PRO A 250 -8.08 2.61 -31.71
N LYS A 251 -7.82 1.64 -30.82
CA LYS A 251 -8.37 1.62 -29.46
C LYS A 251 -7.79 2.77 -28.64
N TYR A 252 -6.46 2.93 -28.63
CA TYR A 252 -5.80 3.97 -27.86
C TYR A 252 -6.10 5.37 -28.43
N GLU A 253 -6.06 5.54 -29.73
CA GLU A 253 -6.43 6.80 -30.40
C GLU A 253 -7.86 7.28 -29.98
N ARG A 254 -8.83 6.37 -30.04
CA ARG A 254 -10.20 6.68 -29.58
C ARG A 254 -10.28 7.03 -28.10
N LEU A 255 -9.48 6.35 -27.26
CA LEU A 255 -9.41 6.65 -25.82
C LEU A 255 -8.88 8.08 -25.60
N VAL A 256 -7.77 8.45 -26.22
CA VAL A 256 -7.16 9.78 -26.12
C VAL A 256 -8.12 10.86 -26.60
N GLN A 257 -8.75 10.67 -27.76
CA GLN A 257 -9.74 11.62 -28.29
C GLN A 257 -10.93 11.78 -27.33
N LYS A 258 -11.44 10.67 -26.79
CA LYS A 258 -12.56 10.67 -25.84
C LYS A 258 -12.20 11.38 -24.54
N GLN A 259 -10.99 11.21 -24.05
CA GLN A 259 -10.53 11.66 -22.72
C GLN A 259 -9.56 12.86 -22.79
N ALA A 260 -9.51 13.56 -23.92
CA ALA A 260 -8.58 14.66 -24.14
C ALA A 260 -8.63 15.73 -23.04
N LEU A 261 -9.83 16.12 -22.58
CA LEU A 261 -9.98 17.09 -21.49
C LEU A 261 -9.44 16.54 -20.16
N SER A 262 -9.69 15.27 -19.85
CA SER A 262 -9.19 14.63 -18.62
C SER A 262 -7.66 14.53 -18.64
N ILE A 263 -7.06 14.16 -19.78
CA ILE A 263 -5.60 14.10 -19.96
C ILE A 263 -4.97 15.49 -19.80
N ALA A 264 -5.55 16.54 -20.42
CA ALA A 264 -5.08 17.92 -20.27
C ALA A 264 -5.13 18.39 -18.80
N VAL A 265 -6.19 18.06 -18.08
CA VAL A 265 -6.33 18.35 -16.63
C VAL A 265 -5.27 17.64 -15.81
N LEU A 266 -5.08 16.33 -16.00
CA LEU A 266 -4.09 15.54 -15.27
C LEU A 266 -2.66 16.02 -15.55
N ASN A 267 -2.39 16.49 -16.77
CA ASN A 267 -1.12 17.12 -17.14
C ASN A 267 -0.99 18.57 -16.67
N ARG A 268 -2.04 19.19 -16.13
CA ARG A 268 -2.09 20.62 -15.74
C ARG A 268 -1.79 21.56 -16.88
N ASP A 269 -2.04 21.11 -18.10
CA ASP A 269 -1.84 21.89 -19.32
C ASP A 269 -3.03 22.81 -19.59
N HIS A 270 -3.03 23.97 -18.94
CA HIS A 270 -4.10 24.96 -19.05
C HIS A 270 -4.22 25.54 -20.46
N VAL A 271 -3.09 25.60 -21.19
CA VAL A 271 -3.08 26.15 -22.57
C VAL A 271 -3.77 25.17 -23.50
N TYR A 272 -3.41 23.90 -23.42
CA TYR A 272 -4.05 22.87 -24.23
C TYR A 272 -5.53 22.67 -23.83
N LEU A 273 -5.83 22.73 -22.51
CA LEU A 273 -7.19 22.65 -22.02
C LEU A 273 -8.08 23.76 -22.62
N ARG A 274 -7.61 25.01 -22.66
CA ARG A 274 -8.34 26.13 -23.32
C ARG A 274 -8.60 25.84 -24.78
N LYS A 275 -7.59 25.40 -25.52
CA LYS A 275 -7.75 25.05 -26.96
C LYS A 275 -8.78 23.94 -27.17
N LEU A 276 -8.84 22.95 -26.28
CA LEU A 276 -9.84 21.88 -26.35
C LEU A 276 -11.25 22.43 -26.10
N ILE A 277 -11.40 23.34 -25.14
CA ILE A 277 -12.68 24.00 -24.83
C ILE A 277 -13.12 24.88 -26.01
N GLU A 278 -12.22 25.69 -26.57
CA GLU A 278 -12.49 26.52 -27.77
C GLU A 278 -12.90 25.69 -29.01
N ARG A 279 -12.46 24.44 -29.09
CA ARG A 279 -12.85 23.47 -30.12
C ARG A 279 -14.13 22.72 -29.78
N GLU A 280 -14.83 23.12 -28.73
CA GLU A 280 -16.06 22.48 -28.25
C GLU A 280 -15.88 20.97 -27.98
N THR A 281 -14.67 20.57 -27.52
CA THR A 281 -14.37 19.17 -27.18
C THR A 281 -15.34 18.71 -26.07
N PRO A 282 -16.14 17.65 -26.31
CA PRO A 282 -17.16 17.24 -25.35
C PRO A 282 -16.53 16.66 -24.10
N MET A 283 -17.08 17.05 -22.93
CA MET A 283 -16.71 16.46 -21.65
C MET A 283 -17.31 15.05 -21.56
N LYS A 284 -16.47 14.02 -21.59
CA LYS A 284 -16.88 12.61 -21.53
C LYS A 284 -16.47 12.00 -20.20
N LYS A 285 -17.32 11.12 -19.70
CA LYS A 285 -17.01 10.28 -18.54
C LYS A 285 -16.08 9.14 -18.95
N ASP A 286 -15.12 8.84 -18.08
CA ASP A 286 -14.26 7.66 -18.21
C ASP A 286 -14.98 6.38 -17.73
N ARG A 287 -14.24 5.27 -17.61
CA ARG A 287 -14.79 3.98 -17.10
C ARG A 287 -15.27 4.07 -15.64
N LEU A 288 -14.75 5.01 -14.85
CA LEU A 288 -15.11 5.23 -13.44
C LEU A 288 -16.24 6.25 -13.28
N GLN A 289 -16.85 6.68 -14.39
CA GLN A 289 -17.86 7.73 -14.45
C GLN A 289 -17.33 9.10 -14.01
N LYS A 290 -16.01 9.32 -14.02
CA LYS A 290 -15.37 10.61 -13.75
C LYS A 290 -15.25 11.44 -15.03
N THR A 291 -15.47 12.74 -14.88
CA THR A 291 -15.23 13.76 -15.92
C THR A 291 -13.89 14.46 -15.69
N ALA A 292 -13.47 15.28 -16.66
CA ALA A 292 -12.32 16.17 -16.49
C ALA A 292 -12.49 17.12 -15.28
N LEU A 293 -13.71 17.57 -15.02
CA LEU A 293 -14.01 18.43 -13.88
C LEU A 293 -13.87 17.70 -12.54
N ASP A 294 -14.26 16.41 -12.49
CA ASP A 294 -14.09 15.60 -11.29
C ASP A 294 -12.61 15.43 -10.95
N TYR A 295 -11.75 15.17 -11.93
CA TYR A 295 -10.30 15.14 -11.76
C TYR A 295 -9.74 16.50 -11.30
N ALA A 296 -10.21 17.60 -11.91
CA ALA A 296 -9.79 18.95 -11.52
C ALA A 296 -10.13 19.26 -10.04
N LYS A 297 -11.30 18.83 -9.57
CA LYS A 297 -11.75 18.97 -8.18
C LYS A 297 -10.92 18.05 -7.24
N GLU A 298 -10.74 16.77 -7.60
CA GLU A 298 -10.00 15.79 -6.81
C GLU A 298 -8.56 16.25 -6.53
N TYR A 299 -7.89 16.83 -7.53
CA TYR A 299 -6.51 17.30 -7.41
C TYR A 299 -6.38 18.79 -7.06
N ASN A 300 -7.49 19.46 -6.66
CA ASN A 300 -7.52 20.88 -6.27
C ASN A 300 -6.93 21.83 -7.33
N LEU A 301 -7.19 21.56 -8.60
CA LEU A 301 -6.67 22.34 -9.73
C LEU A 301 -7.62 23.50 -10.05
N GLY A 302 -7.58 24.56 -9.23
CA GLY A 302 -8.54 25.68 -9.28
C GLY A 302 -8.68 26.33 -10.66
N LEU A 303 -7.57 26.51 -11.42
CA LEU A 303 -7.63 27.06 -12.78
C LEU A 303 -8.39 26.14 -13.74
N CYS A 304 -8.16 24.82 -13.68
CA CYS A 304 -8.89 23.84 -14.49
C CYS A 304 -10.36 23.79 -14.10
N VAL A 305 -10.67 23.86 -12.81
CA VAL A 305 -12.06 23.89 -12.31
C VAL A 305 -12.79 25.10 -12.89
N ASN A 306 -12.18 26.30 -12.86
CA ASN A 306 -12.79 27.50 -13.40
C ASN A 306 -13.02 27.41 -14.91
N LEU A 307 -12.06 26.89 -15.67
CA LEU A 307 -12.17 26.72 -17.12
C LEU A 307 -13.26 25.70 -17.52
N LEU A 308 -13.51 24.67 -16.70
CA LEU A 308 -14.43 23.59 -17.04
C LEU A 308 -15.87 23.79 -16.54
N ARG A 309 -16.12 24.74 -15.63
CA ARG A 309 -17.49 25.00 -15.12
C ARG A 309 -18.46 25.39 -16.22
N ASP A 310 -18.04 26.23 -17.16
CA ASP A 310 -18.88 26.70 -18.23
C ASP A 310 -19.19 25.58 -19.26
N VAL A 311 -18.27 24.63 -19.40
CA VAL A 311 -18.44 23.45 -20.29
C VAL A 311 -19.49 22.48 -19.72
N GLU A 312 -19.54 22.31 -18.39
CA GLU A 312 -20.50 21.42 -17.72
C GLU A 312 -21.95 21.91 -17.91
N VAL A 313 -22.16 23.22 -17.80
CA VAL A 313 -23.49 23.84 -17.98
C VAL A 313 -23.99 23.62 -19.39
N SER A 314 -23.13 23.77 -20.39
CA SER A 314 -23.48 23.60 -21.82
C SER A 314 -23.77 22.13 -22.18
N SER A 315 -23.17 21.17 -21.47
CA SER A 315 -23.34 19.73 -21.73
C SER A 315 -24.60 19.12 -21.11
N ASN A 316 -25.19 19.77 -20.11
CA ASN A 316 -26.41 19.33 -19.42
C ASN A 316 -27.68 19.98 -19.96
N GLY A 317 -27.57 20.88 -20.96
CA GLY A 317 -28.64 21.62 -21.55
C GLY A 317 -29.14 21.11 -22.90
N ASN A 318 -28.64 19.97 -23.40
CA ASN A 318 -29.06 19.32 -24.64
C ASN A 318 -29.61 17.93 -24.44
#